data_b4b5c6db9fcdd497935606ff91ef6de4
#
_entry.id   b4b5c6db9fcdd497935606ff91ef6de4
#
_cell.length_a   1.000
_cell.length_b   1.000
_cell.length_c   1.000
_cell.angle_alpha   90.00
_cell.angle_beta   90.00
_cell.angle_gamma   90.00
#
_symmetry.space_group_name_H-M   'P 1'
#
loop_
_entity.id
_entity.type
_entity.pdbx_description
1 polymer ?
#
loop_
_entity_poly.entity_id
_entity_poly.type
_entity_poly.pdbx_seq_one_letter_code
_entity_poly.pdbx_strand_id
1 'polypeptide(L)'
;MSVEVSIPTILRTHTGGEKRVRATGTTLQAVISDLESNYSGISERLVDNGKLHRFVNIYVNDEDVRFSGGMATEISDGDSVTILPAVAGG
;
A
#
# COMPACT_ATOMS: atom_id res chain seq x y z
N MET A 1 -12.28 -3.48 11.11
CA MET A 1 -11.05 -2.68 11.14
C MET A 1 -10.76 -2.14 9.76
N SER A 2 -10.52 -0.86 9.67
CA SER A 2 -10.21 -0.26 8.38
C SER A 2 -9.10 0.76 8.53
N VAL A 3 -8.35 0.93 7.45
CA VAL A 3 -7.27 1.91 7.38
C VAL A 3 -7.46 2.75 6.13
N GLU A 4 -6.94 3.95 6.17
CA GLU A 4 -6.96 4.83 5.02
C GLU A 4 -5.67 4.63 4.24
N VAL A 5 -5.78 4.41 2.94
CA VAL A 5 -4.64 4.21 2.06
C VAL A 5 -4.55 5.37 1.09
N SER A 6 -3.43 6.08 1.13
CA SER A 6 -3.17 7.18 0.19
C SER A 6 -2.55 6.59 -1.07
N ILE A 7 -3.13 6.93 -2.21
CA ILE A 7 -2.75 6.38 -3.51
C ILE A 7 -1.97 7.41 -4.31
N PRO A 8 -0.76 7.08 -4.77
CA PRO A 8 0.01 8.01 -5.59
C PRO A 8 -0.64 8.19 -6.96
N THR A 9 -0.35 9.32 -7.59
CA THR A 9 -0.93 9.67 -8.89
C THR A 9 -0.81 8.54 -9.91
N ILE A 10 0.35 7.89 -9.96
CA ILE A 10 0.61 6.85 -10.96
C ILE A 10 -0.27 5.62 -10.80
N LEU A 11 -0.86 5.41 -9.62
CA LEU A 11 -1.71 4.25 -9.36
C LEU A 11 -3.20 4.59 -9.33
N ARG A 12 -3.56 5.85 -9.49
CA ARG A 12 -4.97 6.27 -9.40
C ARG A 12 -5.82 5.73 -10.54
N THR A 13 -5.21 5.28 -11.64
CA THR A 13 -5.96 4.61 -12.70
C THR A 13 -6.60 3.31 -12.20
N HIS A 14 -6.00 2.68 -11.19
CA HIS A 14 -6.54 1.46 -10.60
C HIS A 14 -7.65 1.74 -9.58
N THR A 15 -7.75 2.96 -9.10
CA THR A 15 -8.73 3.34 -8.08
C THR A 15 -9.80 4.29 -8.60
N GLY A 16 -9.92 4.39 -9.93
CA GLY A 16 -10.90 5.29 -10.53
C GLY A 16 -10.64 6.77 -10.25
N GLY A 17 -9.38 7.13 -10.03
CA GLY A 17 -9.00 8.50 -9.76
C GLY A 17 -9.01 8.87 -8.28
N GLU A 18 -9.33 7.93 -7.40
CA GLU A 18 -9.37 8.20 -5.97
C GLU A 18 -7.99 8.38 -5.38
N LYS A 19 -7.82 9.47 -4.64
CA LYS A 19 -6.55 9.78 -3.97
C LYS A 19 -6.37 8.98 -2.70
N ARG A 20 -7.47 8.61 -2.06
CA ARG A 20 -7.49 7.85 -0.82
C ARG A 20 -8.61 6.84 -0.90
N VAL A 21 -8.32 5.65 -0.42
CA VAL A 21 -9.30 4.58 -0.38
C VAL A 21 -9.22 3.90 0.98
N ARG A 22 -10.25 3.15 1.34
CA ARG A 22 -10.23 2.39 2.57
C ARG A 22 -9.93 0.93 2.27
N ALA A 23 -9.22 0.31 3.18
CA ALA A 23 -8.91 -1.10 3.07
C ALA A 23 -8.97 -1.73 4.46
N THR A 24 -9.08 -3.04 4.51
CA THR A 24 -9.10 -3.78 5.76
C THR A 24 -7.98 -4.79 5.80
N GLY A 25 -7.48 -5.07 6.98
CA GLY A 25 -6.43 -6.05 7.18
C GLY A 25 -5.64 -5.77 8.44
N THR A 26 -5.02 -6.80 8.99
CA THR A 26 -4.20 -6.69 10.20
C THR A 26 -2.71 -6.71 9.89
N THR A 27 -2.36 -6.91 8.62
CA THR A 27 -0.98 -6.82 8.15
C THR A 27 -0.97 -6.07 6.83
N LEU A 28 0.19 -5.59 6.43
CA LEU A 28 0.31 -4.91 5.13
C LEU A 28 -0.09 -5.84 4.00
N GLN A 29 0.31 -7.12 4.07
CA GLN A 29 -0.06 -8.09 3.05
C GLN A 29 -1.59 -8.21 2.94
N ALA A 30 -2.29 -8.27 4.06
CA ALA A 30 -3.75 -8.37 4.07
C ALA A 30 -4.39 -7.12 3.49
N VAL A 31 -3.86 -5.94 3.81
CA VAL A 31 -4.35 -4.68 3.25
C VAL A 31 -4.18 -4.66 1.73
N ILE A 32 -3.03 -5.08 1.23
CA ILE A 32 -2.79 -5.13 -0.21
C ILE A 32 -3.72 -6.12 -0.88
N SER A 33 -3.98 -7.27 -0.25
CA SER A 33 -4.92 -8.24 -0.79
C SER A 33 -6.34 -7.68 -0.87
N ASP A 34 -6.74 -6.92 0.14
CA ASP A 34 -8.05 -6.27 0.13
C ASP A 34 -8.13 -5.22 -0.98
N LEU A 35 -7.05 -4.45 -1.17
CA LEU A 35 -7.00 -3.49 -2.26
C LEU A 35 -7.15 -4.19 -3.61
N GLU A 36 -6.50 -5.33 -3.80
CA GLU A 36 -6.60 -6.07 -5.05
C GLU A 36 -8.02 -6.55 -5.30
N SER A 37 -8.73 -6.98 -4.26
CA SER A 37 -10.11 -7.41 -4.39
C SER A 37 -11.03 -6.30 -4.88
N ASN A 38 -10.74 -5.07 -4.49
CA ASN A 38 -11.57 -3.93 -4.84
C ASN A 38 -11.05 -3.15 -6.05
N TYR A 39 -9.74 -3.23 -6.31
CA TYR A 39 -9.08 -2.48 -7.38
C TYR A 39 -8.13 -3.41 -8.11
N SER A 40 -8.65 -4.17 -9.06
CA SER A 40 -7.86 -5.16 -9.81
C SER A 40 -6.62 -4.59 -10.45
N GLY A 41 -5.51 -5.31 -10.30
CA GLY A 41 -4.24 -4.94 -10.91
C GLY A 41 -3.35 -4.08 -10.03
N ILE A 42 -3.86 -3.58 -8.90
CA ILE A 42 -3.07 -2.70 -8.06
C ILE A 42 -1.96 -3.47 -7.33
N SER A 43 -2.23 -4.71 -6.95
CA SER A 43 -1.22 -5.48 -6.21
C SER A 43 0.03 -5.76 -7.05
N GLU A 44 -0.13 -5.92 -8.35
CA GLU A 44 1.00 -6.13 -9.25
C GLU A 44 1.96 -4.95 -9.26
N ARG A 45 1.44 -3.77 -8.96
CA ARG A 45 2.24 -2.55 -8.90
C ARG A 45 2.93 -2.37 -7.56
N LEU A 46 2.45 -3.06 -6.53
CA LEU A 46 2.94 -2.90 -5.17
C LEU A 46 3.84 -4.05 -4.75
N VAL A 47 3.61 -5.25 -5.30
CA VAL A 47 4.27 -6.47 -4.85
C VAL A 47 4.88 -7.21 -6.03
N ASP A 48 6.10 -7.69 -5.84
CA ASP A 48 6.82 -8.49 -6.82
C ASP A 48 7.38 -9.70 -6.10
N ASN A 49 6.94 -10.90 -6.49
CA ASN A 49 7.37 -12.16 -5.88
C ASN A 49 7.19 -12.20 -4.36
N GLY A 50 6.06 -11.68 -3.89
CA GLY A 50 5.74 -11.68 -2.47
C GLY A 50 6.46 -10.63 -1.65
N LYS A 51 7.19 -9.74 -2.29
CA LYS A 51 7.91 -8.65 -1.62
C LYS A 51 7.47 -7.32 -2.19
N LEU A 52 7.66 -6.25 -1.43
CA LEU A 52 7.36 -4.92 -1.94
C LEU A 52 8.20 -4.64 -3.18
N HIS A 53 7.54 -4.08 -4.18
CA HIS A 53 8.22 -3.67 -5.39
C HIS A 53 9.25 -2.60 -5.05
N ARG A 54 10.45 -2.70 -5.62
CA ARG A 54 11.54 -1.76 -5.29
C ARG A 54 11.26 -0.34 -5.73
N PHE A 55 10.31 -0.13 -6.62
CA PHE A 55 9.96 1.21 -7.08
C PHE A 55 8.82 1.82 -6.27
N VAL A 56 8.45 1.18 -5.16
CA VAL A 56 7.36 1.64 -4.31
C VAL A 56 7.85 1.70 -2.87
N ASN A 57 7.51 2.81 -2.21
CA ASN A 57 7.70 2.94 -0.77
C ASN A 57 6.32 2.95 -0.12
N ILE A 58 6.18 2.23 0.98
CA ILE A 58 4.95 2.22 1.75
C ILE A 58 5.27 2.62 3.18
N TYR A 59 4.47 3.53 3.72
CA TYR A 59 4.63 4.01 5.09
C TYR A 59 3.35 3.71 5.85
N VAL A 60 3.50 3.25 7.08
CA VAL A 60 2.38 3.09 8.01
C VAL A 60 2.61 4.12 9.11
N ASN A 61 1.72 5.11 9.21
CA ASN A 61 1.85 6.21 10.16
C ASN A 61 3.23 6.88 10.08
N ASP A 62 3.69 7.14 8.84
CA ASP A 62 4.97 7.81 8.56
C ASP A 62 6.21 6.96 8.81
N GLU A 63 6.05 5.68 9.10
CA GLU A 63 7.18 4.77 9.25
C GLU A 63 7.30 3.86 8.04
N ASP A 64 8.49 3.82 7.44
CA ASP A 64 8.74 2.97 6.27
C ASP A 64 8.62 1.50 6.70
N VAL A 65 7.76 0.76 6.01
CA VAL A 65 7.51 -0.64 6.37
C VAL A 65 8.72 -1.54 6.19
N ARG A 66 9.71 -1.12 5.38
CA ARG A 66 10.92 -1.91 5.22
C ARG A 66 11.68 -2.05 6.53
N PHE A 67 11.46 -1.13 7.46
CA PHE A 67 12.11 -1.14 8.77
C PHE A 67 11.20 -1.68 9.86
N SER A 68 9.96 -2.04 9.52
CA SER A 68 9.00 -2.49 10.53
C SER A 68 8.37 -3.85 10.20
N GLY A 69 8.98 -4.60 9.30
CA GLY A 69 8.50 -5.96 9.00
C GLY A 69 8.10 -6.21 7.55
N GLY A 70 8.21 -5.20 6.68
CA GLY A 70 7.84 -5.37 5.27
C GLY A 70 6.38 -5.76 5.12
N MET A 71 6.12 -6.82 4.37
CA MET A 71 4.75 -7.30 4.14
C MET A 71 4.07 -7.80 5.40
N ALA A 72 4.85 -8.17 6.43
CA ALA A 72 4.32 -8.65 7.69
C ALA A 72 4.08 -7.52 8.69
N THR A 73 4.31 -6.27 8.32
CA THR A 73 4.06 -5.13 9.20
C THR A 73 2.65 -5.19 9.75
N GLU A 74 2.53 -5.09 11.06
CA GLU A 74 1.23 -5.11 11.72
C GLU A 74 0.50 -3.80 11.50
N ILE A 75 -0.78 -3.91 11.22
CA ILE A 75 -1.63 -2.75 10.96
C ILE A 75 -2.81 -2.80 11.91
N SER A 76 -3.11 -1.66 12.51
CA SER A 76 -4.20 -1.50 13.45
C SER A 76 -5.29 -0.62 12.88
N ASP A 77 -6.50 -0.75 13.41
CA ASP A 77 -7.60 0.08 13.01
C ASP A 77 -7.25 1.55 13.20
N GLY A 78 -7.56 2.35 12.19
CA GLY A 78 -7.26 3.77 12.23
C GLY A 78 -5.87 4.17 11.75
N ASP A 79 -5.01 3.19 11.46
CA ASP A 79 -3.69 3.49 10.90
C ASP A 79 -3.84 4.12 9.52
N SER A 80 -2.82 4.89 9.14
CA SER A 80 -2.73 5.47 7.80
C SER A 80 -1.65 4.75 7.01
N VAL A 81 -1.98 4.32 5.81
CA VAL A 81 -1.02 3.69 4.90
C VAL A 81 -0.79 4.64 3.74
N THR A 82 0.45 5.01 3.51
CA THR A 82 0.82 5.92 2.42
C THR A 82 1.68 5.18 1.42
N ILE A 83 1.26 5.19 0.16
CA ILE A 83 2.00 4.58 -0.93
C ILE A 83 2.64 5.70 -1.74
N LEU A 84 3.95 5.63 -1.91
CA LEU A 84 4.69 6.63 -2.67
C LEU A 84 5.59 5.94 -3.69
N PRO A 85 5.76 6.54 -4.87
CA PRO A 85 6.71 5.99 -5.83
C PRO A 85 8.13 6.21 -5.30
N ALA A 86 8.96 5.18 -5.39
CA ALA A 86 10.38 5.30 -5.08
C ALA A 86 11.10 5.64 -6.38
N VAL A 87 11.11 6.92 -6.71
CA VAL A 87 11.72 7.37 -7.96
C VAL A 87 13.21 7.50 -7.75
N ALA A 88 13.93 6.46 -8.11
CA ALA A 88 15.37 6.46 -7.97
C ALA A 88 16.00 7.47 -8.93
N GLY A 89 16.83 8.32 -8.38
CA GLY A 89 17.56 9.28 -9.17
C GLY A 89 16.71 10.38 -9.77
N GLY A 90 15.58 10.54 -9.20
CA GLY A 90 14.66 11.57 -9.67
C GLY A 90 13.80 11.02 -10.71
#